data_884df3544c5a2ebb27c04d21d40dde8f
#
_entry.id   884df3544c5a2ebb27c04d21d40dde8f
#
_cell.length_a   1.000
_cell.length_b   1.000
_cell.length_c   1.000
_cell.angle_alpha   90.00
_cell.angle_beta   90.00
_cell.angle_gamma   90.00
#
_symmetry.space_group_name_H-M   'P 1'
#
loop_
_entity.id
_entity.type
_entity.pdbx_description
1 polymer ?
#
loop_
_entity_poly.entity_id
_entity_poly.type
_entity_poly.pdbx_seq_one_letter_code
_entity_poly.pdbx_strand_id
1 'polypeptide(L)'
;LDVLGGGICSGEMPVGSVFTLGDLSERFGISRTVAREVMRALEQLGLVASSRRVGLTVQPMAQWSVLDQAVIRWRLNSQQTREDQLRSLALLRTAIEPVAAREAARHATEAQRAELLEMADRLGTIGAAGRADTDDFLEVDVAFHSLILEASGNEMIVALTESVVSVMRGRTEFGLQPARLSDKSVHH
;
A
#
# COMPACT_ATOMS: atom_id res chain seq x y z
N LEU A 1 -7.44 -3.93 16.51
CA LEU A 1 -6.15 -3.77 15.84
C LEU A 1 -6.08 -2.42 15.13
N ASP A 2 -7.03 -2.12 14.23
CA ASP A 2 -7.00 -0.92 13.37
C ASP A 2 -6.93 0.40 14.15
N VAL A 3 -7.66 0.54 15.24
CA VAL A 3 -7.61 1.76 16.08
C VAL A 3 -6.21 2.00 16.65
N LEU A 4 -5.56 0.94 17.14
CA LEU A 4 -4.21 1.06 17.71
C LEU A 4 -3.15 1.27 16.63
N GLY A 5 -3.19 0.46 15.57
CA GLY A 5 -2.28 0.59 14.43
C GLY A 5 -2.40 1.96 13.78
N GLY A 6 -3.64 2.44 13.57
CA GLY A 6 -3.91 3.78 13.07
C GLY A 6 -3.35 4.88 13.98
N GLY A 7 -3.59 4.79 15.30
CA GLY A 7 -3.09 5.76 16.27
C GLY A 7 -1.56 5.80 16.38
N ILE A 8 -0.89 4.66 16.21
CA ILE A 8 0.57 4.60 16.14
C ILE A 8 1.05 5.21 14.80
N CYS A 9 0.45 4.80 13.69
CA CYS A 9 0.85 5.26 12.37
C CYS A 9 0.57 6.75 12.14
N SER A 10 -0.46 7.33 12.76
CA SER A 10 -0.77 8.77 12.72
C SER A 10 0.13 9.62 13.62
N GLY A 11 0.80 9.00 14.59
CA GLY A 11 1.56 9.70 15.63
C GLY A 11 0.73 10.14 16.85
N GLU A 12 -0.57 9.84 16.91
CA GLU A 12 -1.40 10.05 18.12
C GLU A 12 -0.85 9.28 19.32
N MET A 13 -0.23 8.12 19.05
CA MET A 13 0.59 7.38 20.01
C MET A 13 2.06 7.55 19.63
N PRO A 14 2.79 8.50 20.25
CA PRO A 14 4.16 8.82 19.88
C PRO A 14 5.13 7.66 20.11
N VAL A 15 6.22 7.65 19.35
CA VAL A 15 7.35 6.72 19.58
C VAL A 15 7.83 6.83 21.03
N GLY A 16 8.05 5.67 21.65
CA GLY A 16 8.41 5.57 23.07
C GLY A 16 7.22 5.55 24.03
N SER A 17 5.99 5.79 23.57
CA SER A 17 4.80 5.61 24.40
C SER A 17 4.71 4.17 24.91
N VAL A 18 4.31 4.02 26.17
CA VAL A 18 4.21 2.72 26.84
C VAL A 18 2.75 2.47 27.24
N PHE A 19 2.28 1.26 27.01
CA PHE A 19 0.97 0.77 27.44
C PHE A 19 1.02 -0.72 27.76
N THR A 20 0.08 -1.19 28.58
CA THR A 20 0.03 -2.57 29.04
C THR A 20 -1.15 -3.32 28.42
N LEU A 21 -1.16 -4.66 28.54
CA LEU A 21 -2.35 -5.46 28.22
C LEU A 21 -3.57 -5.07 29.02
N GLY A 22 -3.38 -4.62 30.27
CA GLY A 22 -4.44 -4.11 31.14
C GLY A 22 -5.08 -2.87 30.52
N ASP A 23 -4.26 -1.89 30.11
CA ASP A 23 -4.74 -0.65 29.50
C ASP A 23 -5.55 -0.94 28.22
N LEU A 24 -5.10 -1.91 27.40
CA LEU A 24 -5.83 -2.33 26.21
C LEU A 24 -7.19 -2.97 26.56
N SER A 25 -7.19 -3.88 27.53
CA SER A 25 -8.43 -4.55 27.96
C SER A 25 -9.45 -3.55 28.52
N GLU A 26 -9.03 -2.60 29.34
CA GLU A 26 -9.87 -1.57 29.92
C GLU A 26 -10.36 -0.57 28.87
N ARG A 27 -9.45 0.00 28.08
CA ARG A 27 -9.77 1.03 27.08
C ARG A 27 -10.75 0.55 26.01
N PHE A 28 -10.62 -0.71 25.58
CA PHE A 28 -11.42 -1.27 24.48
C PHE A 28 -12.50 -2.26 24.92
N GLY A 29 -12.66 -2.52 26.21
CA GLY A 29 -13.63 -3.48 26.71
C GLY A 29 -13.42 -4.90 26.20
N ILE A 30 -12.18 -5.30 25.92
CA ILE A 30 -11.81 -6.60 25.33
C ILE A 30 -11.21 -7.54 26.37
N SER A 31 -11.33 -8.85 26.11
CA SER A 31 -10.71 -9.84 26.99
C SER A 31 -9.17 -9.78 26.91
N ARG A 32 -8.50 -10.25 27.98
CA ARG A 32 -7.03 -10.36 28.00
C ARG A 32 -6.48 -11.23 26.86
N THR A 33 -7.24 -12.23 26.43
CA THR A 33 -6.86 -13.08 25.29
C THR A 33 -6.84 -12.27 24.00
N VAL A 34 -7.90 -11.51 23.73
CA VAL A 34 -7.97 -10.64 22.54
C VAL A 34 -6.91 -9.54 22.61
N ALA A 35 -6.69 -8.92 23.78
CA ALA A 35 -5.63 -7.93 23.94
C ALA A 35 -4.24 -8.51 23.61
N ARG A 36 -3.99 -9.78 24.00
CA ARG A 36 -2.73 -10.45 23.69
C ARG A 36 -2.56 -10.73 22.20
N GLU A 37 -3.62 -11.12 21.49
CA GLU A 37 -3.55 -11.32 20.04
C GLU A 37 -3.32 -9.99 19.28
N VAL A 38 -3.97 -8.91 19.72
CA VAL A 38 -3.71 -7.57 19.17
C VAL A 38 -2.25 -7.15 19.40
N MET A 39 -1.72 -7.38 20.61
CA MET A 39 -0.32 -7.11 20.93
C MET A 39 0.62 -7.87 19.99
N ARG A 40 0.41 -9.19 19.83
CA ARG A 40 1.25 -10.01 18.94
C ARG A 40 1.23 -9.51 17.49
N ALA A 41 0.05 -9.13 16.99
CA ALA A 41 -0.07 -8.57 15.65
C ALA A 41 0.71 -7.24 15.51
N LEU A 42 0.63 -6.34 16.48
CA LEU A 42 1.39 -5.09 16.47
C LEU A 42 2.91 -5.33 16.59
N GLU A 43 3.34 -6.32 17.38
CA GLU A 43 4.75 -6.73 17.47
C GLU A 43 5.25 -7.33 16.15
N GLN A 44 4.46 -8.19 15.50
CA GLN A 44 4.78 -8.77 14.20
C GLN A 44 4.96 -7.70 13.12
N LEU A 45 4.18 -6.63 13.18
CA LEU A 45 4.29 -5.47 12.30
C LEU A 45 5.44 -4.53 12.68
N GLY A 46 6.14 -4.79 13.79
CA GLY A 46 7.22 -3.96 14.30
C GLY A 46 6.76 -2.62 14.90
N LEU A 47 5.45 -2.41 15.07
CA LEU A 47 4.89 -1.17 15.60
C LEU A 47 5.14 -0.99 17.09
N VAL A 48 5.25 -2.09 17.83
CA VAL A 48 5.55 -2.11 19.25
C VAL A 48 6.56 -3.19 19.56
N ALA A 49 7.25 -3.04 20.70
CA ALA A 49 8.07 -4.10 21.31
C ALA A 49 7.63 -4.33 22.74
N SER A 50 7.52 -5.62 23.13
CA SER A 50 7.22 -5.96 24.52
C SER A 50 8.49 -6.03 25.36
N SER A 51 8.40 -5.56 26.58
CA SER A 51 9.46 -5.65 27.57
C SER A 51 8.91 -6.10 28.91
N ARG A 52 9.64 -7.02 29.58
CA ARG A 52 9.27 -7.46 30.92
C ARG A 52 9.24 -6.25 31.88
N ARG A 53 8.16 -6.13 32.64
CA ARG A 53 7.92 -5.09 33.65
C ARG A 53 7.62 -3.68 33.10
N VAL A 54 7.83 -3.42 31.80
CA VAL A 54 7.57 -2.12 31.17
C VAL A 54 6.22 -2.13 30.42
N GLY A 55 5.93 -3.21 29.70
CA GLY A 55 4.77 -3.32 28.83
C GLY A 55 5.16 -3.25 27.35
N LEU A 56 4.29 -2.68 26.56
CA LEU A 56 4.46 -2.46 25.12
C LEU A 56 4.97 -1.06 24.86
N THR A 57 6.07 -0.92 24.13
CA THR A 57 6.63 0.38 23.78
C THR A 57 6.50 0.59 22.27
N VAL A 58 5.93 1.73 21.86
CA VAL A 58 5.80 2.13 20.45
C VAL A 58 7.19 2.31 19.83
N GLN A 59 7.42 1.64 18.70
CA GLN A 59 8.71 1.63 18.00
C GLN A 59 8.81 2.72 16.93
N PRO A 60 10.02 3.18 16.59
CA PRO A 60 10.24 4.09 15.48
C PRO A 60 9.95 3.41 14.13
N MET A 61 9.55 4.20 13.13
CA MET A 61 9.16 3.70 11.80
C MET A 61 10.24 2.83 11.12
N ALA A 62 11.51 2.99 11.47
CA ALA A 62 12.60 2.14 10.96
C ALA A 62 12.46 0.65 11.36
N GLN A 63 11.63 0.34 12.38
CA GLN A 63 11.34 -1.02 12.82
C GLN A 63 10.05 -1.59 12.21
N TRP A 64 9.25 -0.75 11.55
CA TRP A 64 7.93 -1.16 11.04
C TRP A 64 8.05 -1.97 9.76
N SER A 65 7.14 -2.92 9.60
CA SER A 65 6.91 -3.63 8.33
C SER A 65 6.18 -2.69 7.35
N VAL A 66 6.88 -1.67 6.82
CA VAL A 66 6.30 -0.57 6.04
C VAL A 66 5.66 -1.01 4.73
N LEU A 67 5.95 -2.21 4.24
CA LEU A 67 5.31 -2.82 3.05
C LEU A 67 4.08 -3.66 3.41
N ASP A 68 3.79 -3.87 4.70
CA ASP A 68 2.58 -4.57 5.11
C ASP A 68 1.33 -3.74 4.79
N GLN A 69 0.31 -4.42 4.26
CA GLN A 69 -0.91 -3.77 3.80
C GLN A 69 -1.69 -3.06 4.91
N ALA A 70 -1.63 -3.56 6.13
CA ALA A 70 -2.27 -2.89 7.27
C ALA A 70 -1.55 -1.56 7.57
N VAL A 71 -0.21 -1.55 7.59
CA VAL A 71 0.59 -0.34 7.83
C VAL A 71 0.38 0.69 6.72
N ILE A 72 0.40 0.25 5.45
CA ILE A 72 0.12 1.12 4.30
C ILE A 72 -1.27 1.76 4.43
N ARG A 73 -2.31 0.95 4.69
CA ARG A 73 -3.69 1.40 4.84
C ARG A 73 -3.85 2.39 5.99
N TRP A 74 -3.28 2.12 7.17
CA TRP A 74 -3.38 3.03 8.32
C TRP A 74 -2.73 4.37 8.03
N ARG A 75 -1.56 4.38 7.36
CA ARG A 75 -0.88 5.61 6.98
C ARG A 75 -1.62 6.39 5.90
N LEU A 76 -2.28 5.71 4.95
CA LEU A 76 -3.12 6.35 3.94
C LEU A 76 -4.40 6.96 4.56
N ASN A 77 -4.99 6.30 5.55
CA ASN A 77 -6.20 6.78 6.21
C ASN A 77 -5.95 7.98 7.15
N SER A 78 -4.72 8.18 7.58
CA SER A 78 -4.36 9.32 8.44
C SER A 78 -4.06 10.57 7.62
N GLN A 79 -4.71 11.69 7.92
CA GLN A 79 -4.44 12.98 7.29
C GLN A 79 -2.97 13.43 7.47
N GLN A 80 -2.37 13.09 8.62
CA GLN A 80 -1.01 13.50 8.97
C GLN A 80 0.05 12.78 8.13
N THR A 81 -0.20 11.54 7.69
CA THR A 81 0.81 10.70 7.03
C THR A 81 0.48 10.32 5.60
N ARG A 82 -0.75 10.59 5.14
CA ARG A 82 -1.25 10.22 3.81
C ARG A 82 -0.38 10.72 2.67
N GLU A 83 -0.05 12.01 2.67
CA GLU A 83 0.72 12.60 1.58
C GLU A 83 2.12 12.00 1.47
N ASP A 84 2.81 11.83 2.60
CA ASP A 84 4.13 11.20 2.64
C ASP A 84 4.07 9.73 2.24
N GLN A 85 3.01 9.01 2.64
CA GLN A 85 2.79 7.62 2.24
C GLN A 85 2.56 7.50 0.73
N LEU A 86 1.71 8.34 0.15
CA LEU A 86 1.46 8.36 -1.29
C LEU A 86 2.72 8.72 -2.09
N ARG A 87 3.52 9.68 -1.59
CA ARG A 87 4.80 10.05 -2.21
C ARG A 87 5.79 8.89 -2.19
N SER A 88 5.91 8.18 -1.06
CA SER A 88 6.79 7.02 -0.91
C SER A 88 6.38 5.87 -1.82
N LEU A 89 5.07 5.55 -1.90
CA LEU A 89 4.54 4.52 -2.78
C LEU A 89 4.71 4.90 -4.26
N ALA A 90 4.52 6.17 -4.62
CA ALA A 90 4.73 6.64 -5.99
C ALA A 90 6.20 6.55 -6.42
N LEU A 91 7.14 6.84 -5.50
CA LEU A 91 8.56 6.66 -5.75
C LEU A 91 8.92 5.19 -5.96
N LEU A 92 8.40 4.29 -5.10
CA LEU A 92 8.58 2.85 -5.25
C LEU A 92 8.07 2.37 -6.62
N ARG A 93 6.86 2.77 -7.00
CA ARG A 93 6.26 2.45 -8.29
C ARG A 93 7.14 2.89 -9.45
N THR A 94 7.57 4.17 -9.45
CA THR A 94 8.45 4.73 -10.51
C THR A 94 9.78 3.99 -10.62
N ALA A 95 10.32 3.48 -9.51
CA ALA A 95 11.57 2.74 -9.50
C ALA A 95 11.41 1.29 -10.02
N ILE A 96 10.27 0.65 -9.76
CA ILE A 96 10.08 -0.79 -10.02
C ILE A 96 9.42 -1.07 -11.37
N GLU A 97 8.39 -0.31 -11.75
CA GLU A 97 7.61 -0.62 -12.97
C GLU A 97 8.42 -0.61 -14.27
N PRO A 98 9.37 0.31 -14.52
CA PRO A 98 10.17 0.24 -15.74
C PRO A 98 11.04 -1.03 -15.82
N VAL A 99 11.52 -1.52 -14.66
CA VAL A 99 12.27 -2.77 -14.58
C VAL A 99 11.33 -3.95 -14.82
N ALA A 100 10.18 -3.97 -14.18
CA ALA A 100 9.16 -5.00 -14.35
C ALA A 100 8.69 -5.09 -15.82
N ALA A 101 8.39 -3.97 -16.46
CA ALA A 101 7.97 -3.92 -17.85
C ALA A 101 9.05 -4.46 -18.82
N ARG A 102 10.31 -4.12 -18.57
CA ARG A 102 11.43 -4.66 -19.36
C ARG A 102 11.56 -6.18 -19.20
N GLU A 103 11.42 -6.70 -17.99
CA GLU A 103 11.46 -8.15 -17.73
C GLU A 103 10.20 -8.84 -18.28
N ALA A 104 9.02 -8.24 -18.15
CA ALA A 104 7.79 -8.74 -18.75
C ALA A 104 7.89 -8.85 -20.28
N ALA A 105 8.53 -7.90 -20.95
CA ALA A 105 8.76 -7.97 -22.38
C ALA A 105 9.59 -9.21 -22.81
N ARG A 106 10.41 -9.76 -21.89
CA ARG A 106 11.24 -10.94 -22.12
C ARG A 106 10.57 -12.24 -21.70
N HIS A 107 9.80 -12.22 -20.63
CA HIS A 107 9.32 -13.40 -19.93
C HIS A 107 7.81 -13.64 -20.02
N ALA A 108 7.02 -12.61 -20.40
CA ALA A 108 5.56 -12.76 -20.52
C ALA A 108 5.18 -13.87 -21.49
N THR A 109 4.23 -14.69 -21.10
CA THR A 109 3.59 -15.67 -21.98
C THR A 109 2.81 -14.94 -23.08
N GLU A 110 2.47 -15.66 -24.15
CA GLU A 110 1.67 -15.10 -25.25
C GLU A 110 0.29 -14.64 -24.75
N ALA A 111 -0.32 -15.39 -23.84
CA ALA A 111 -1.59 -15.03 -23.22
C ALA A 111 -1.47 -13.71 -22.41
N GLN A 112 -0.44 -13.57 -21.58
CA GLN A 112 -0.21 -12.34 -20.80
C GLN A 112 0.05 -11.13 -21.72
N ARG A 113 0.78 -11.31 -22.83
CA ARG A 113 0.99 -10.23 -23.81
C ARG A 113 -0.30 -9.78 -24.45
N ALA A 114 -1.15 -10.74 -24.87
CA ALA A 114 -2.44 -10.42 -25.47
C ALA A 114 -3.35 -9.67 -24.46
N GLU A 115 -3.39 -10.10 -23.23
CA GLU A 115 -4.15 -9.46 -22.15
C GLU A 115 -3.64 -8.05 -21.84
N LEU A 116 -2.32 -7.84 -21.76
CA LEU A 116 -1.72 -6.51 -21.59
C LEU A 116 -2.08 -5.55 -22.74
N LEU A 117 -2.07 -6.02 -23.99
CA LEU A 117 -2.47 -5.21 -25.14
C LEU A 117 -3.95 -4.82 -25.08
N GLU A 118 -4.83 -5.75 -24.74
CA GLU A 118 -6.26 -5.48 -24.57
C GLU A 118 -6.54 -4.44 -23.47
N MET A 119 -5.86 -4.58 -22.31
CA MET A 119 -5.98 -3.60 -21.22
C MET A 119 -5.44 -2.23 -21.63
N ALA A 120 -4.30 -2.16 -22.36
CA ALA A 120 -3.75 -0.91 -22.84
C ALA A 120 -4.70 -0.18 -23.81
N ASP A 121 -5.32 -0.90 -24.74
CA ASP A 121 -6.31 -0.36 -25.66
C ASP A 121 -7.55 0.14 -24.91
N ARG A 122 -8.00 -0.62 -23.91
CA ARG A 122 -9.13 -0.23 -23.07
C ARG A 122 -8.82 1.04 -22.26
N LEU A 123 -7.66 1.14 -21.64
CA LEU A 123 -7.20 2.34 -20.92
C LEU A 123 -7.12 3.55 -21.86
N GLY A 124 -6.57 3.37 -23.08
CA GLY A 124 -6.52 4.41 -24.10
C GLY A 124 -7.92 4.91 -24.49
N THR A 125 -8.86 3.98 -24.67
CA THR A 125 -10.25 4.31 -25.02
C THR A 125 -10.97 5.08 -23.93
N ILE A 126 -10.87 4.61 -22.66
CA ILE A 126 -11.48 5.27 -21.50
C ILE A 126 -10.87 6.65 -21.28
N GLY A 127 -9.54 6.76 -21.39
CA GLY A 127 -8.81 8.02 -21.25
C GLY A 127 -9.16 9.03 -22.33
N ALA A 128 -9.23 8.62 -23.60
CA ALA A 128 -9.65 9.47 -24.73
C ALA A 128 -11.09 9.98 -24.59
N ALA A 129 -11.97 9.22 -23.93
CA ALA A 129 -13.32 9.62 -23.60
C ALA A 129 -13.42 10.59 -22.39
N GLY A 130 -12.29 10.98 -21.80
CA GLY A 130 -12.22 11.87 -20.63
C GLY A 130 -12.71 11.23 -19.34
N ARG A 131 -12.72 9.90 -19.25
CA ARG A 131 -13.23 9.12 -18.11
C ARG A 131 -12.12 8.49 -17.25
N ALA A 132 -10.92 9.10 -17.25
CA ALA A 132 -9.78 8.60 -16.46
C ALA A 132 -9.96 8.70 -14.93
N ASP A 133 -11.03 9.34 -14.47
CA ASP A 133 -11.43 9.50 -13.06
C ASP A 133 -12.51 8.50 -12.61
N THR A 134 -12.83 7.51 -13.44
CA THR A 134 -13.87 6.51 -13.15
C THR A 134 -13.30 5.26 -12.49
N ASP A 135 -14.14 4.53 -11.74
CA ASP A 135 -13.79 3.25 -11.15
C ASP A 135 -13.41 2.22 -12.24
N ASP A 136 -14.08 2.25 -13.41
CA ASP A 136 -13.76 1.38 -14.54
C ASP A 136 -12.32 1.61 -15.04
N PHE A 137 -11.87 2.88 -15.12
CA PHE A 137 -10.47 3.17 -15.45
C PHE A 137 -9.52 2.64 -14.38
N LEU A 138 -9.82 2.88 -13.10
CA LEU A 138 -8.99 2.43 -11.99
C LEU A 138 -8.85 0.90 -11.96
N GLU A 139 -9.95 0.18 -12.16
CA GLU A 139 -9.91 -1.29 -12.17
C GLU A 139 -8.99 -1.83 -13.28
N VAL A 140 -9.11 -1.28 -14.50
CA VAL A 140 -8.24 -1.69 -15.61
C VAL A 140 -6.80 -1.27 -15.39
N ASP A 141 -6.55 -0.07 -14.85
CA ASP A 141 -5.21 0.44 -14.55
C ASP A 141 -4.50 -0.42 -13.49
N VAL A 142 -5.22 -0.79 -12.43
CA VAL A 142 -4.74 -1.71 -11.39
C VAL A 142 -4.42 -3.09 -11.99
N ALA A 143 -5.32 -3.65 -12.80
CA ALA A 143 -5.12 -4.95 -13.42
C ALA A 143 -3.91 -4.94 -14.37
N PHE A 144 -3.78 -3.90 -15.21
CA PHE A 144 -2.67 -3.73 -16.15
C PHE A 144 -1.32 -3.70 -15.43
N HIS A 145 -1.18 -2.85 -14.41
CA HIS A 145 0.06 -2.75 -13.66
C HIS A 145 0.38 -4.01 -12.84
N SER A 146 -0.64 -4.68 -12.30
CA SER A 146 -0.47 -5.96 -11.60
C SER A 146 0.07 -7.04 -12.56
N LEU A 147 -0.49 -7.11 -13.76
CA LEU A 147 -0.06 -8.09 -14.76
C LEU A 147 1.36 -7.82 -15.27
N ILE A 148 1.78 -6.55 -15.38
CA ILE A 148 3.18 -6.21 -15.72
C ILE A 148 4.14 -6.76 -14.65
N LEU A 149 3.80 -6.55 -13.36
CA LEU A 149 4.64 -7.03 -12.27
C LEU A 149 4.70 -8.57 -12.25
N GLU A 150 3.56 -9.24 -12.44
CA GLU A 150 3.47 -10.71 -12.51
C GLU A 150 4.27 -11.25 -13.69
N ALA A 151 4.06 -10.69 -14.90
CA ALA A 151 4.70 -11.12 -16.13
C ALA A 151 6.23 -10.88 -16.14
N SER A 152 6.75 -10.09 -15.19
CA SER A 152 8.20 -9.92 -15.02
C SER A 152 8.93 -11.23 -14.69
N GLY A 153 8.21 -12.25 -14.16
CA GLY A 153 8.78 -13.53 -13.76
C GLY A 153 9.72 -13.47 -12.55
N ASN A 154 9.76 -12.32 -11.85
CA ASN A 154 10.61 -12.12 -10.67
C ASN A 154 9.74 -12.06 -9.41
N GLU A 155 9.88 -13.07 -8.53
CA GLU A 155 9.09 -13.20 -7.30
C GLU A 155 9.20 -12.00 -6.34
N MET A 156 10.34 -11.33 -6.32
CA MET A 156 10.54 -10.13 -5.49
C MET A 156 9.76 -8.94 -6.02
N ILE A 157 9.66 -8.80 -7.35
CA ILE A 157 8.85 -7.76 -8.00
C ILE A 157 7.36 -8.08 -7.79
N VAL A 158 6.95 -9.32 -7.98
CA VAL A 158 5.56 -9.77 -7.74
C VAL A 158 5.13 -9.51 -6.31
N ALA A 159 6.00 -9.73 -5.32
CA ALA A 159 5.71 -9.46 -3.92
C ALA A 159 5.40 -7.98 -3.61
N LEU A 160 5.76 -7.05 -4.49
CA LEU A 160 5.48 -5.62 -4.34
C LEU A 160 4.15 -5.18 -4.96
N THR A 161 3.42 -6.09 -5.64
CA THR A 161 2.18 -5.76 -6.38
C THR A 161 1.18 -5.00 -5.52
N GLU A 162 0.86 -5.50 -4.33
CA GLU A 162 -0.11 -4.85 -3.44
C GLU A 162 0.34 -3.44 -3.01
N SER A 163 1.65 -3.23 -2.80
CA SER A 163 2.18 -1.90 -2.46
C SER A 163 2.07 -0.93 -3.64
N VAL A 164 2.32 -1.39 -4.87
CA VAL A 164 2.15 -0.60 -6.10
C VAL A 164 0.68 -0.25 -6.33
N VAL A 165 -0.22 -1.23 -6.20
CA VAL A 165 -1.68 -1.04 -6.35
C VAL A 165 -2.23 -0.06 -5.31
N SER A 166 -1.72 -0.08 -4.10
CA SER A 166 -2.18 0.81 -3.02
C SER A 166 -2.02 2.30 -3.36
N VAL A 167 -1.01 2.69 -4.17
CA VAL A 167 -0.88 4.09 -4.57
C VAL A 167 -1.96 4.51 -5.57
N MET A 168 -2.35 3.60 -6.44
CA MET A 168 -3.37 3.87 -7.47
C MET A 168 -4.73 4.04 -6.81
N ARG A 169 -5.13 3.08 -5.96
CA ARG A 169 -6.36 3.14 -5.18
C ARG A 169 -6.41 4.36 -4.25
N GLY A 170 -5.32 4.62 -3.52
CA GLY A 170 -5.25 5.76 -2.61
C GLY A 170 -5.36 7.10 -3.32
N ARG A 171 -4.79 7.27 -4.51
CA ARG A 171 -4.95 8.49 -5.29
C ARG A 171 -6.41 8.74 -5.71
N THR A 172 -7.10 7.70 -6.16
CA THR A 172 -8.51 7.78 -6.55
C THR A 172 -9.40 8.05 -5.34
N GLU A 173 -9.23 7.27 -4.27
CA GLU A 173 -10.03 7.40 -3.04
C GLU A 173 -9.94 8.79 -2.40
N PHE A 174 -8.75 9.41 -2.45
CA PHE A 174 -8.54 10.73 -1.84
C PHE A 174 -8.58 11.90 -2.84
N GLY A 175 -9.02 11.67 -4.09
CA GLY A 175 -9.17 12.72 -5.11
C GLY A 175 -7.84 13.37 -5.53
N LEU A 176 -6.72 12.67 -5.38
CA LEU A 176 -5.36 13.15 -5.66
C LEU A 176 -4.87 12.69 -7.05
N GLN A 177 -5.78 12.42 -7.97
CA GLN A 177 -5.42 12.09 -9.35
C GLN A 177 -4.71 13.27 -10.02
N PRO A 178 -3.64 13.02 -10.82
CA PRO A 178 -3.07 14.08 -11.63
C PRO A 178 -4.14 14.57 -12.63
N ALA A 179 -4.49 15.84 -12.52
CA ALA A 179 -5.34 16.46 -13.51
C ALA A 179 -4.64 16.37 -14.88
N ARG A 180 -5.18 15.53 -15.77
CA ARG A 180 -4.74 15.22 -17.13
C ARG A 180 -3.41 14.42 -17.21
N LEU A 181 -3.49 13.26 -17.84
CA LEU A 181 -2.34 12.68 -18.55
C LEU A 181 -1.78 13.78 -19.47
N SER A 182 -0.61 14.30 -19.15
CA SER A 182 0.05 15.23 -20.07
C SER A 182 0.32 14.47 -21.38
N ASP A 183 0.15 15.13 -22.53
CA ASP A 183 0.40 14.59 -23.90
C ASP A 183 1.79 13.93 -24.10
N LYS A 184 2.61 13.88 -23.06
CA LYS A 184 3.95 13.27 -23.06
C LYS A 184 3.97 11.78 -22.73
N SER A 185 2.85 11.17 -22.33
CA SER A 185 2.80 9.74 -21.95
C SER A 185 2.52 8.80 -23.14
N VAL A 186 2.32 9.31 -24.35
CA VAL A 186 1.93 8.50 -25.52
C VAL A 186 3.15 8.07 -26.37
N HIS A 187 4.36 8.44 -25.97
CA HIS A 187 5.58 8.10 -26.72
C HIS A 187 6.63 7.39 -25.85
N HIS A 188 6.30 6.20 -25.36
CA HIS A 188 7.34 5.23 -24.93
C HIS A 188 6.95 3.81 -25.29
#